data_e64c396fc92be202337d6a0f2bc830ec
#
_entry.id   e64c396fc92be202337d6a0f2bc830ec
#
_cell.length_a   1.000
_cell.length_b   1.000
_cell.length_c   1.000
_cell.angle_alpha   90.00
_cell.angle_beta   90.00
_cell.angle_gamma   90.00
#
_symmetry.space_group_name_H-M   'P 1'
#
loop_
_entity.id
_entity.type
_entity.pdbx_description
1 polymer ?
#
loop_
_entity_poly.entity_id
_entity_poly.type
_entity_poly.pdbx_seq_one_letter_code
_entity_poly.pdbx_strand_id
1 'polypeptide(L)'
;YAEQLLISDFTNSIGAERIFYAISTGKQKYGEIESKLGMKNNGLLSKQLASLIRMDIVAKTFPINKPDDNKKCAYEINDNLLRFYYTFVYKNKSALQVLGAEAFYEEYVQTPLITFISRRYEEICRTYFSLLVQARKLRGVTNIGTYYYDDSETRTNGEFDVVLERKD
;
A
#
# COMPACT_ATOMS: atom_id res chain seq x y z
N TYR A 1 -10.81 -15.71 10.09
CA TYR A 1 -9.91 -16.27 9.04
C TYR A 1 -8.67 -15.38 8.84
N ALA A 2 -8.83 -14.08 8.49
CA ALA A 2 -7.69 -13.17 8.31
C ALA A 2 -6.85 -13.02 9.59
N GLU A 3 -7.47 -12.92 10.76
CA GLU A 3 -6.76 -12.90 12.04
C GLU A 3 -6.04 -14.23 12.34
N GLN A 4 -6.66 -15.36 12.02
CA GLN A 4 -6.07 -16.68 12.24
C GLN A 4 -4.87 -16.93 11.33
N LEU A 5 -4.91 -16.49 10.07
CA LEU A 5 -3.76 -16.53 9.17
C LEU A 5 -2.60 -15.68 9.70
N LEU A 6 -2.91 -14.50 10.24
CA LEU A 6 -1.89 -13.62 10.82
C LEU A 6 -1.30 -14.17 12.10
N ILE A 7 -2.10 -14.83 12.95
CA ILE A 7 -1.66 -15.37 14.24
C ILE A 7 -0.80 -16.63 14.04
N SER A 8 -1.11 -17.51 13.08
CA SER A 8 -0.36 -18.75 12.89
C SER A 8 1.06 -18.54 12.40
N ASP A 9 1.26 -17.53 11.52
CA ASP A 9 2.56 -17.29 10.91
C ASP A 9 3.35 -16.14 11.58
N PHE A 10 2.69 -15.36 12.44
CA PHE A 10 3.24 -14.13 13.04
C PHE A 10 3.35 -14.13 14.56
N THR A 11 3.33 -15.28 15.23
CA THR A 11 3.39 -15.39 16.70
C THR A 11 4.57 -14.65 17.37
N ASN A 12 5.54 -14.18 16.59
CA ASN A 12 6.65 -13.35 17.07
C ASN A 12 6.59 -11.88 16.65
N SER A 13 5.50 -11.42 16.04
CA SER A 13 5.40 -10.08 15.43
C SER A 13 4.40 -9.20 16.18
N ILE A 14 4.61 -9.00 17.48
CA ILE A 14 3.88 -8.00 18.27
C ILE A 14 4.04 -6.63 17.57
N GLY A 15 2.98 -6.17 16.90
CA GLY A 15 2.97 -4.88 16.23
C GLY A 15 2.66 -4.88 14.73
N ALA A 16 2.67 -6.04 14.04
CA ALA A 16 2.34 -6.11 12.61
C ALA A 16 0.96 -5.55 12.29
N GLU A 17 -0.05 -5.86 13.11
CA GLU A 17 -1.40 -5.32 12.99
C GLU A 17 -1.45 -3.79 13.00
N ARG A 18 -0.63 -3.17 13.85
CA ARG A 18 -0.55 -1.71 13.93
C ARG A 18 0.09 -1.13 12.68
N ILE A 19 1.08 -1.82 12.10
CA ILE A 19 1.71 -1.42 10.83
C ILE A 19 0.67 -1.53 9.70
N PHE A 20 -0.04 -2.64 9.59
CA PHE A 20 -1.10 -2.81 8.58
C PHE A 20 -2.18 -1.73 8.71
N TYR A 21 -2.62 -1.46 9.93
CA TYR A 21 -3.59 -0.39 10.16
C TYR A 21 -3.04 0.99 9.77
N ALA A 22 -1.79 1.30 10.08
CA ALA A 22 -1.18 2.57 9.67
C ALA A 22 -1.15 2.69 8.14
N ILE A 23 -0.69 1.65 7.43
CA ILE A 23 -0.62 1.62 5.96
C ILE A 23 -2.03 1.75 5.36
N SER A 24 -3.01 0.98 5.86
CA SER A 24 -4.39 0.99 5.33
C SER A 24 -5.11 2.32 5.52
N THR A 25 -4.71 3.11 6.50
CA THR A 25 -5.22 4.48 6.73
C THR A 25 -4.48 5.56 5.95
N GLY A 26 -3.63 5.17 4.98
CA GLY A 26 -2.93 6.09 4.08
C GLY A 26 -1.57 6.57 4.59
N LYS A 27 -1.04 5.98 5.67
CA LYS A 27 0.31 6.27 6.17
C LYS A 27 1.32 5.32 5.52
N GLN A 28 1.78 5.68 4.33
CA GLN A 28 2.59 4.82 3.47
C GLN A 28 4.09 5.14 3.51
N LYS A 29 4.49 6.31 3.97
CA LYS A 29 5.91 6.65 4.14
C LYS A 29 6.42 6.17 5.50
N TYR A 30 7.71 5.80 5.58
CA TYR A 30 8.32 5.30 6.81
C TYR A 30 8.05 6.22 8.01
N GLY A 31 8.35 7.52 7.88
CA GLY A 31 8.16 8.47 8.97
C GLY A 31 6.69 8.67 9.36
N GLU A 32 5.74 8.51 8.43
CA GLU A 32 4.31 8.58 8.73
C GLU A 32 3.85 7.36 9.53
N ILE A 33 4.34 6.15 9.16
CA ILE A 33 4.07 4.91 9.89
C ILE A 33 4.67 5.04 11.31
N GLU A 34 5.93 5.43 11.42
CA GLU A 34 6.63 5.62 12.69
C GLU A 34 5.88 6.59 13.62
N SER A 35 5.47 7.75 13.09
CA SER A 35 4.68 8.75 13.80
C SER A 35 3.32 8.20 14.24
N LYS A 36 2.60 7.51 13.35
CA LYS A 36 1.29 6.92 13.66
C LYS A 36 1.35 5.86 14.75
N LEU A 37 2.45 5.11 14.79
CA LEU A 37 2.68 4.08 15.81
C LEU A 37 3.18 4.63 17.14
N GLY A 38 3.61 5.90 17.19
CA GLY A 38 4.26 6.49 18.36
C GLY A 38 5.58 5.79 18.69
N MET A 39 6.24 5.20 17.69
CA MET A 39 7.51 4.50 17.86
C MET A 39 8.66 5.51 17.84
N LYS A 40 9.57 5.39 18.79
CA LYS A 40 10.85 6.10 18.73
C LYS A 40 11.75 5.39 17.71
N ASN A 41 12.60 6.15 17.04
CA ASN A 41 13.56 5.64 16.06
C ASN A 41 14.61 4.69 16.72
N ASN A 42 14.20 3.45 16.95
CA ASN A 42 15.01 2.41 17.60
C ASN A 42 15.30 1.22 16.65
N GLY A 43 14.99 1.37 15.36
CA GLY A 43 15.17 0.32 14.34
C GLY A 43 14.17 -0.83 14.40
N LEU A 44 13.25 -0.86 15.35
CA LEU A 44 12.24 -1.93 15.47
C LEU A 44 11.29 -1.94 14.27
N LEU A 45 10.78 -0.76 13.87
CA LEU A 45 9.91 -0.64 12.70
C LEU A 45 10.61 -1.13 11.42
N SER A 46 11.88 -0.77 11.22
CA SER A 46 12.66 -1.22 10.07
C SER A 46 12.78 -2.74 10.03
N LYS A 47 13.04 -3.39 11.15
CA LYS A 47 13.12 -4.86 11.25
C LYS A 47 11.77 -5.52 10.95
N GLN A 48 10.68 -4.97 11.49
CA GLN A 48 9.33 -5.48 11.25
C GLN A 48 8.94 -5.33 9.77
N LEU A 49 9.14 -4.15 9.18
CA LEU A 49 8.87 -3.92 7.75
C LEU A 49 9.72 -4.85 6.87
N ALA A 50 11.01 -5.01 7.16
CA ALA A 50 11.87 -5.94 6.41
C ALA A 50 11.37 -7.40 6.50
N SER A 51 10.85 -7.82 7.64
CA SER A 51 10.25 -9.15 7.79
C SER A 51 8.97 -9.29 6.95
N LEU A 52 8.07 -8.29 7.00
CA LEU A 52 6.82 -8.28 6.23
C LEU A 52 7.06 -8.25 4.73
N ILE A 53 8.09 -7.52 4.27
CA ILE A 53 8.51 -7.49 2.86
C ILE A 53 9.04 -8.86 2.42
N ARG A 54 9.91 -9.48 3.23
CA ARG A 54 10.44 -10.82 2.93
C ARG A 54 9.36 -11.90 2.83
N MET A 55 8.26 -11.73 3.55
CA MET A 55 7.09 -12.61 3.51
C MET A 55 6.10 -12.26 2.38
N ASP A 56 6.43 -11.26 1.56
CA ASP A 56 5.58 -10.74 0.48
C ASP A 56 4.19 -10.24 0.93
N ILE A 57 4.07 -9.84 2.20
CA ILE A 57 2.82 -9.29 2.75
C ILE A 57 2.76 -7.78 2.56
N VAL A 58 3.92 -7.12 2.64
CA VAL A 58 4.09 -5.70 2.38
C VAL A 58 5.06 -5.51 1.22
N ALA A 59 4.67 -4.71 0.24
CA ALA A 59 5.57 -4.22 -0.79
C ALA A 59 6.23 -2.91 -0.35
N LYS A 60 7.47 -2.71 -0.78
CA LYS A 60 8.17 -1.43 -0.76
C LYS A 60 8.37 -0.98 -2.18
N THR A 61 7.70 0.10 -2.56
CA THR A 61 7.72 0.64 -3.94
C THR A 61 8.46 1.95 -4.00
N PHE A 62 9.08 2.24 -5.14
CA PHE A 62 9.80 3.48 -5.42
C PHE A 62 9.28 4.10 -6.71
N PRO A 63 9.25 5.42 -6.82
CA PRO A 63 9.08 6.06 -8.13
C PRO A 63 10.21 5.64 -9.09
N ILE A 64 9.90 5.40 -10.36
CA ILE A 64 10.90 4.91 -11.35
C ILE A 64 12.08 5.86 -11.51
N ASN A 65 11.87 7.16 -11.33
CA ASN A 65 12.93 8.18 -11.39
C ASN A 65 13.64 8.44 -10.06
N LYS A 66 13.29 7.72 -8.99
CA LYS A 66 13.89 7.82 -7.64
C LYS A 66 14.06 6.43 -6.99
N PRO A 67 14.72 5.47 -7.67
CA PRO A 67 14.74 4.05 -7.27
C PRO A 67 15.40 3.80 -5.92
N ASP A 68 16.30 4.69 -5.47
CA ASP A 68 17.05 4.53 -4.22
C ASP A 68 16.67 5.54 -3.14
N ASP A 69 15.68 6.41 -3.40
CA ASP A 69 15.28 7.44 -2.44
C ASP A 69 14.29 6.89 -1.41
N ASN A 70 14.82 6.47 -0.26
CA ASN A 70 14.01 5.98 0.85
C ASN A 70 13.00 7.00 1.43
N LYS A 71 13.13 8.29 1.12
CA LYS A 71 12.15 9.31 1.52
C LYS A 71 10.93 9.32 0.60
N LYS A 72 11.11 8.83 -0.64
CA LYS A 72 10.06 8.78 -1.66
C LYS A 72 9.41 7.39 -1.78
N CYS A 73 10.00 6.35 -1.16
CA CYS A 73 9.40 5.02 -1.18
C CYS A 73 8.07 4.98 -0.42
N ALA A 74 7.20 4.09 -0.85
CA ALA A 74 5.93 3.79 -0.19
C ALA A 74 5.86 2.32 0.25
N TYR A 75 5.12 2.07 1.32
CA TYR A 75 4.81 0.73 1.80
C TYR A 75 3.34 0.43 1.56
N GLU A 76 3.04 -0.72 0.98
CA GLU A 76 1.69 -1.16 0.66
C GLU A 76 1.45 -2.59 1.13
N ILE A 77 0.21 -2.91 1.51
CA ILE A 77 -0.18 -4.29 1.82
C ILE A 77 -0.48 -4.99 0.49
N ASN A 78 0.20 -6.10 0.16
CA ASN A 78 0.01 -6.83 -1.09
C ASN A 78 -1.33 -7.55 -1.15
N ASP A 79 -1.76 -8.15 -0.05
CA ASP A 79 -3.01 -8.90 0.00
C ASP A 79 -4.23 -7.98 0.08
N ASN A 80 -5.15 -8.11 -0.89
CA ASN A 80 -6.34 -7.26 -0.98
C ASN A 80 -7.36 -7.53 0.14
N LEU A 81 -7.44 -8.75 0.66
CA LEU A 81 -8.33 -9.09 1.78
C LEU A 81 -7.81 -8.45 3.07
N LEU A 82 -6.50 -8.54 3.34
CA LEU A 82 -5.86 -7.87 4.49
C LEU A 82 -6.04 -6.37 4.39
N ARG A 83 -5.82 -5.79 3.21
CA ARG A 83 -6.01 -4.36 2.96
C ARG A 83 -7.45 -3.92 3.24
N PHE A 84 -8.44 -4.65 2.71
CA PHE A 84 -9.87 -4.40 2.99
C PHE A 84 -10.17 -4.50 4.50
N TYR A 85 -9.71 -5.57 5.13
CA TYR A 85 -9.94 -5.82 6.54
C TYR A 85 -9.39 -4.69 7.44
N TYR A 86 -8.14 -4.27 7.23
CA TYR A 86 -7.53 -3.20 8.02
C TYR A 86 -8.09 -1.81 7.69
N THR A 87 -8.60 -1.61 6.48
CA THR A 87 -9.25 -0.34 6.10
C THR A 87 -10.61 -0.19 6.76
N PHE A 88 -11.46 -1.21 6.70
CA PHE A 88 -12.87 -1.09 7.04
C PHE A 88 -13.25 -1.79 8.35
N VAL A 89 -12.70 -2.97 8.62
CA VAL A 89 -13.19 -3.86 9.67
C VAL A 89 -12.41 -3.73 10.97
N TYR A 90 -11.09 -3.67 10.90
CA TYR A 90 -10.20 -3.80 12.06
C TYR A 90 -10.57 -2.91 13.26
N LYS A 91 -10.87 -1.64 13.03
CA LYS A 91 -11.28 -0.69 14.09
C LYS A 91 -12.78 -0.66 14.36
N ASN A 92 -13.56 -1.30 13.51
CA ASN A 92 -15.02 -1.24 13.53
C ASN A 92 -15.67 -2.60 13.85
N LYS A 93 -14.92 -3.54 14.47
CA LYS A 93 -15.42 -4.89 14.79
C LYS A 93 -16.70 -4.88 15.62
N SER A 94 -16.78 -4.01 16.63
CA SER A 94 -17.97 -3.88 17.46
C SER A 94 -19.18 -3.40 16.66
N ALA A 95 -18.98 -2.44 15.74
CA ALA A 95 -20.04 -1.98 14.85
C ALA A 95 -20.52 -3.11 13.93
N LEU A 96 -19.59 -3.89 13.35
CA LEU A 96 -19.94 -5.05 12.54
C LEU A 96 -20.77 -6.09 13.31
N GLN A 97 -20.41 -6.35 14.57
CA GLN A 97 -21.16 -7.29 15.41
C GLN A 97 -22.57 -6.80 15.74
N VAL A 98 -22.74 -5.50 15.98
CA VAL A 98 -24.03 -4.90 16.34
C VAL A 98 -24.95 -4.73 15.14
N LEU A 99 -24.43 -4.23 14.03
CA LEU A 99 -25.20 -3.90 12.83
C LEU A 99 -25.47 -5.11 11.93
N GLY A 100 -24.60 -6.13 11.99
CA GLY A 100 -24.57 -7.19 10.98
C GLY A 100 -23.91 -6.74 9.69
N ALA A 101 -23.71 -7.68 8.76
CA ALA A 101 -22.89 -7.44 7.57
C ALA A 101 -23.49 -6.41 6.60
N GLU A 102 -24.81 -6.44 6.40
CA GLU A 102 -25.51 -5.59 5.43
C GLU A 102 -25.48 -4.11 5.84
N ALA A 103 -26.00 -3.79 7.03
CA ALA A 103 -26.00 -2.42 7.54
C ALA A 103 -24.57 -1.90 7.77
N PHE A 104 -23.65 -2.75 8.19
CA PHE A 104 -22.25 -2.37 8.30
C PHE A 104 -21.66 -1.99 6.93
N TYR A 105 -21.96 -2.76 5.88
CA TYR A 105 -21.51 -2.42 4.52
C TYR A 105 -22.04 -1.05 4.09
N GLU A 106 -23.33 -0.81 4.24
CA GLU A 106 -23.96 0.46 3.86
C GLU A 106 -23.34 1.67 4.59
N GLU A 107 -23.13 1.56 5.89
CA GLU A 107 -22.67 2.68 6.71
C GLU A 107 -21.15 2.91 6.65
N TYR A 108 -20.34 1.85 6.61
CA TYR A 108 -18.89 1.94 6.81
C TYR A 108 -18.07 1.67 5.54
N VAL A 109 -18.64 0.98 4.55
CA VAL A 109 -17.88 0.48 3.40
C VAL A 109 -18.33 1.12 2.09
N GLN A 110 -19.61 1.21 1.82
CA GLN A 110 -20.16 1.58 0.52
C GLN A 110 -19.59 2.90 -0.05
N THR A 111 -19.63 3.97 0.72
CA THR A 111 -19.15 5.28 0.26
C THR A 111 -17.62 5.31 0.08
N PRO A 112 -16.78 4.90 1.05
CA PRO A 112 -15.34 4.94 0.88
C PRO A 112 -14.79 3.82 -0.03
N LEU A 113 -15.59 2.82 -0.40
CA LEU A 113 -15.19 1.74 -1.29
C LEU A 113 -14.75 2.26 -2.66
N ILE A 114 -15.36 3.32 -3.18
CA ILE A 114 -15.00 3.93 -4.46
C ILE A 114 -13.53 4.38 -4.42
N THR A 115 -13.12 5.09 -3.38
CA THR A 115 -11.73 5.53 -3.21
C THR A 115 -10.77 4.35 -3.00
N PHE A 116 -11.21 3.33 -2.26
CA PHE A 116 -10.44 2.10 -2.06
C PHE A 116 -10.17 1.38 -3.38
N ILE A 117 -11.18 1.24 -4.25
CA ILE A 117 -11.06 0.62 -5.57
C ILE A 117 -10.23 1.47 -6.52
N SER A 118 -10.38 2.79 -6.52
CA SER A 118 -9.63 3.70 -7.40
C SER A 118 -8.12 3.53 -7.25
N ARG A 119 -7.63 3.38 -6.03
CA ARG A 119 -6.21 3.08 -5.77
C ARG A 119 -5.76 1.73 -6.32
N ARG A 120 -6.68 0.76 -6.46
CA ARG A 120 -6.37 -0.55 -7.08
C ARG A 120 -6.36 -0.48 -8.59
N TYR A 121 -7.07 0.49 -9.15
CA TYR A 121 -7.07 0.71 -10.60
C TYR A 121 -5.69 1.04 -11.15
N GLU A 122 -4.89 1.79 -10.42
CA GLU A 122 -3.49 2.08 -10.77
C GLU A 122 -2.65 0.80 -10.91
N GLU A 123 -2.82 -0.13 -9.98
CA GLU A 123 -2.13 -1.43 -10.01
C GLU A 123 -2.62 -2.29 -11.19
N ILE A 124 -3.92 -2.27 -11.47
CA ILE A 124 -4.50 -2.94 -12.64
C ILE A 124 -3.91 -2.35 -13.92
N CYS A 125 -3.79 -1.03 -14.02
CA CYS A 125 -3.17 -0.36 -15.16
C CYS A 125 -1.70 -0.77 -15.33
N ARG A 126 -0.90 -0.79 -14.28
CA ARG A 126 0.50 -1.24 -14.33
C ARG A 126 0.60 -2.68 -14.81
N THR A 127 -0.23 -3.56 -14.27
CA THR A 127 -0.32 -4.97 -14.69
C THR A 127 -0.71 -5.09 -16.17
N TYR A 128 -1.73 -4.36 -16.60
CA TYR A 128 -2.17 -4.36 -17.99
C TYR A 128 -1.06 -3.93 -18.96
N PHE A 129 -0.36 -2.84 -18.67
CA PHE A 129 0.77 -2.40 -19.49
C PHE A 129 1.91 -3.41 -19.49
N SER A 130 2.20 -4.05 -18.36
CA SER A 130 3.19 -5.13 -18.29
C SER A 130 2.83 -6.29 -19.21
N LEU A 131 1.55 -6.70 -19.24
CA LEU A 131 1.07 -7.73 -20.15
C LEU A 131 1.18 -7.33 -21.62
N LEU A 132 0.92 -6.05 -21.96
CA LEU A 132 1.10 -5.55 -23.32
C LEU A 132 2.58 -5.57 -23.76
N VAL A 133 3.51 -5.26 -22.86
CA VAL A 133 4.96 -5.36 -23.11
C VAL A 133 5.36 -6.82 -23.35
N GLN A 134 4.91 -7.73 -22.47
CA GLN A 134 5.19 -9.17 -22.61
C GLN A 134 4.62 -9.73 -23.90
N ALA A 135 3.43 -9.29 -24.31
CA ALA A 135 2.79 -9.66 -25.58
C ALA A 135 3.43 -8.95 -26.80
N ARG A 136 4.52 -8.17 -26.60
CA ARG A 136 5.22 -7.38 -27.66
C ARG A 136 4.33 -6.35 -28.37
N LYS A 137 3.20 -5.99 -27.79
CA LYS A 137 2.30 -4.93 -28.30
C LYS A 137 2.84 -3.53 -27.99
N LEU A 138 3.62 -3.40 -26.91
CA LEU A 138 4.38 -2.20 -26.58
C LEU A 138 5.88 -2.55 -26.62
N ARG A 139 6.65 -1.81 -27.45
CA ARG A 139 8.09 -2.04 -27.62
C ARG A 139 8.90 -0.92 -26.99
N GLY A 140 10.13 -1.21 -26.60
CA GLY A 140 11.07 -0.24 -26.04
C GLY A 140 10.78 0.17 -24.60
N VAL A 141 9.75 -0.37 -23.96
CA VAL A 141 9.45 -0.09 -22.56
C VAL A 141 10.45 -0.83 -21.68
N THR A 142 11.14 -0.08 -20.83
CA THR A 142 12.17 -0.58 -19.89
C THR A 142 11.68 -0.63 -18.46
N ASN A 143 10.72 0.25 -18.10
CA ASN A 143 10.19 0.31 -16.75
C ASN A 143 8.72 0.77 -16.75
N ILE A 144 7.95 0.35 -15.74
CA ILE A 144 6.54 0.75 -15.52
C ILE A 144 6.38 0.99 -14.03
N GLY A 145 5.91 2.19 -13.66
CA GLY A 145 5.73 2.53 -12.24
C GLY A 145 5.22 3.94 -12.06
N THR A 146 5.37 4.45 -10.85
CA THR A 146 5.05 5.83 -10.51
C THR A 146 6.22 6.75 -10.85
N TYR A 147 5.93 8.03 -11.09
CA TYR A 147 6.95 9.03 -11.35
C TYR A 147 6.72 10.23 -10.44
N TYR A 148 7.71 10.57 -9.62
CA TYR A 148 7.65 11.73 -8.73
C TYR A 148 8.25 12.96 -9.41
N TYR A 149 7.49 14.03 -9.50
CA TYR A 149 7.98 15.32 -9.97
C TYR A 149 8.07 16.34 -8.82
N ASP A 150 9.06 17.19 -8.93
CA ASP A 150 9.32 18.31 -8.00
C ASP A 150 9.79 19.50 -8.85
N ASP A 151 8.88 20.44 -9.09
CA ASP A 151 9.13 21.63 -9.89
C ASP A 151 9.41 22.81 -8.98
N SER A 152 10.67 23.21 -8.93
CA SER A 152 11.14 24.33 -8.12
C SER A 152 10.67 25.70 -8.64
N GLU A 153 10.35 25.82 -9.93
CA GLU A 153 9.91 27.09 -10.53
C GLU A 153 8.47 27.40 -10.13
N THR A 154 7.59 26.43 -10.29
CA THR A 154 6.18 26.56 -9.90
C THR A 154 5.93 26.23 -8.42
N ARG A 155 6.93 25.72 -7.70
CA ARG A 155 6.84 25.23 -6.31
C ARG A 155 5.76 24.16 -6.14
N THR A 156 5.59 23.33 -7.15
CA THR A 156 4.65 22.22 -7.14
C THR A 156 5.39 20.89 -7.12
N ASN A 157 4.83 19.92 -6.45
CA ASN A 157 5.30 18.55 -6.49
C ASN A 157 4.11 17.59 -6.54
N GLY A 158 4.35 16.39 -7.04
CA GLY A 158 3.32 15.38 -7.13
C GLY A 158 3.84 14.07 -7.71
N GLU A 159 2.92 13.21 -8.03
CA GLU A 159 3.21 11.88 -8.53
C GLU A 159 2.28 11.56 -9.70
N PHE A 160 2.84 10.98 -10.76
CA PHE A 160 2.08 10.34 -11.82
C PHE A 160 1.97 8.85 -11.48
N ASP A 161 0.76 8.34 -11.40
CA ASP A 161 0.47 7.01 -10.86
C ASP A 161 0.94 5.86 -11.77
N VAL A 162 0.92 6.09 -13.09
CA VAL A 162 1.34 5.10 -14.08
C VAL A 162 2.12 5.77 -15.20
N VAL A 163 3.40 5.48 -15.27
CA VAL A 163 4.32 5.98 -16.31
C VAL A 163 5.06 4.80 -16.93
N LEU A 164 5.27 4.88 -18.24
CA LEU A 164 6.08 3.95 -18.99
C LEU A 164 7.39 4.63 -19.43
N GLU A 165 8.49 4.14 -18.92
CA GLU A 165 9.81 4.55 -19.36
C GLU A 165 10.19 3.78 -20.63
N ARG A 166 10.71 4.48 -21.65
CA ARG A 166 11.17 3.87 -22.89
C ARG A 166 12.66 4.08 -23.04
N LYS A 167 13.30 3.10 -23.69
CA LYS A 167 14.65 3.25 -24.19
C LYS A 167 14.58 4.00 -25.52
N ASP A 168 15.27 5.14 -25.59
CA ASP A 168 15.48 5.89 -26.84
C ASP A 168 16.31 5.09 -27.84
#